data_ddf412d0cac67ef2a45ae0a6a1e6246b
#
_entry.id   ddf412d0cac67ef2a45ae0a6a1e6246b
#
_cell.length_a   1.000
_cell.length_b   1.000
_cell.length_c   1.000
_cell.angle_alpha   90.00
_cell.angle_beta   90.00
_cell.angle_gamma   90.00
#
_symmetry.space_group_name_H-M   'P 1'
#
loop_
_entity.id
_entity.type
_entity.pdbx_description
1 polymer ?
#
loop_
_entity_poly.entity_id
_entity_poly.type
_entity_poly.pdbx_seq_one_letter_code
_entity_poly.pdbx_strand_id
1 'polypeptide(L)'
;MTYTNELLSDHKQDWKKYGCSIMSDGWTSRTNKTLINFLVNCPFGTMFVKSIDASSFMKTREKTFELLDTFVEQIGEANVVQVVSDNGSNYVLAGKLLEAKRPNLYWTPYAAHCIDLILEDIGKIPRIAKTLERVIQLTGYIYNHGGVLNMMREYTKQRELVRARKTRFCTSYLTIKSIYKQKHNLRAMFTSEEWVRSRWAKEANAKRVVETILMPSFWNTIVYILKVMGPLVWVLRLVDNERKPAMGYIYEAMDRAKEAIIKAFNENEERYSNIFKIIDERWECQLHRPLHAAGHFLNPKYFYFDDNIATNHEITAGLYACIQRLVPIAEIQDKIMAELPIYKKAK
;
A
#
# COMPACT_ATOMS: atom_id res chain seq x y z
N MET A 1 -8.09 31.25 15.17
CA MET A 1 -7.44 30.37 16.16
C MET A 1 -8.42 29.69 17.12
N THR A 2 -9.50 30.31 17.56
CA THR A 2 -10.49 29.72 18.50
C THR A 2 -11.17 28.47 17.97
N TYR A 3 -11.73 28.48 16.76
CA TYR A 3 -12.47 27.37 16.17
C TYR A 3 -11.61 26.10 15.94
N THR A 4 -10.36 26.28 15.52
CA THR A 4 -9.41 25.15 15.34
C THR A 4 -9.05 24.53 16.70
N ASN A 5 -8.94 25.34 17.75
CA ASN A 5 -8.65 24.83 19.09
C ASN A 5 -9.86 24.11 19.73
N GLU A 6 -11.08 24.52 19.41
CA GLU A 6 -12.32 23.85 19.85
C GLU A 6 -12.43 22.47 19.19
N LEU A 7 -12.27 22.40 17.86
CA LEU A 7 -12.22 21.12 17.13
C LEU A 7 -11.12 20.19 17.65
N LEU A 8 -9.95 20.75 17.99
CA LEU A 8 -8.85 20.02 18.60
C LEU A 8 -9.21 19.53 20.01
N SER A 9 -10.00 20.27 20.76
CA SER A 9 -10.44 19.91 22.12
C SER A 9 -11.33 18.67 22.10
N ASP A 10 -12.33 18.66 21.24
CA ASP A 10 -13.28 17.55 21.11
C ASP A 10 -12.57 16.27 20.66
N HIS A 11 -11.69 16.38 19.66
CA HIS A 11 -10.89 15.26 19.20
C HIS A 11 -9.94 14.70 20.29
N LYS A 12 -9.41 15.56 21.16
CA LYS A 12 -8.58 15.13 22.30
C LYS A 12 -9.38 14.38 23.38
N GLN A 13 -10.66 14.69 23.56
CA GLN A 13 -11.54 13.92 24.46
C GLN A 13 -11.77 12.50 23.91
N ASP A 14 -11.92 12.38 22.58
CA ASP A 14 -12.08 11.08 21.93
C ASP A 14 -10.83 10.21 22.07
N TRP A 15 -9.62 10.78 22.03
CA TRP A 15 -8.38 10.02 22.26
C TRP A 15 -8.35 9.36 23.64
N LYS A 16 -8.82 10.08 24.67
CA LYS A 16 -8.89 9.55 26.04
C LYS A 16 -9.91 8.43 26.19
N LYS A 17 -11.00 8.51 25.44
CA LYS A 17 -12.10 7.55 25.55
C LYS A 17 -11.89 6.29 24.74
N TYR A 18 -11.36 6.43 23.51
CA TYR A 18 -11.29 5.35 22.54
C TYR A 18 -9.86 4.92 22.19
N GLY A 19 -8.87 5.62 22.68
CA GLY A 19 -7.49 5.50 22.23
C GLY A 19 -7.26 6.14 20.86
N CYS A 20 -6.00 6.25 20.47
CA CYS A 20 -5.64 6.78 19.15
C CYS A 20 -4.40 6.11 18.57
N SER A 21 -4.24 6.24 17.26
CA SER A 21 -3.04 5.88 16.53
C SER A 21 -2.31 7.14 16.09
N ILE A 22 -1.01 7.21 16.34
CA ILE A 22 -0.12 8.23 15.77
C ILE A 22 0.31 7.77 14.40
N MET A 23 0.28 8.66 13.41
CA MET A 23 0.80 8.42 12.07
C MET A 23 1.92 9.42 11.79
N SER A 24 3.06 8.92 11.30
CA SER A 24 4.22 9.75 10.93
C SER A 24 4.64 9.44 9.50
N ASP A 25 4.61 10.47 8.65
CA ASP A 25 5.04 10.41 7.25
C ASP A 25 6.13 11.44 6.97
N GLY A 26 7.22 10.99 6.38
CA GLY A 26 8.37 11.82 6.07
C GLY A 26 8.62 11.93 4.56
N TRP A 27 8.51 13.11 4.00
CA TRP A 27 8.75 13.36 2.59
C TRP A 27 9.78 14.48 2.34
N THR A 28 10.41 14.45 1.18
CA THR A 28 11.36 15.50 0.76
C THR A 28 10.74 16.29 -0.39
N SER A 29 10.68 17.60 -0.22
CA SER A 29 10.15 18.54 -1.22
C SER A 29 11.07 18.65 -2.43
N ARG A 30 10.58 19.27 -3.50
CA ARG A 30 11.39 19.60 -4.71
C ARG A 30 12.56 20.54 -4.40
N THR A 31 12.47 21.30 -3.33
CA THR A 31 13.51 22.22 -2.84
C THR A 31 14.44 21.58 -1.82
N ASN A 32 14.48 20.24 -1.76
CA ASN A 32 15.27 19.46 -0.82
C ASN A 32 14.98 19.72 0.67
N LYS A 33 13.82 20.30 0.99
CA LYS A 33 13.35 20.35 2.37
C LYS A 33 12.73 19.01 2.75
N THR A 34 13.20 18.45 3.83
CA THR A 34 12.65 17.21 4.40
C THR A 34 11.69 17.58 5.51
N LEU A 35 10.42 17.16 5.36
CA LEU A 35 9.38 17.38 6.35
C LEU A 35 8.94 16.04 6.94
N ILE A 36 8.65 16.03 8.24
CA ILE A 36 8.03 14.90 8.94
C ILE A 36 6.69 15.39 9.47
N ASN A 37 5.61 14.82 8.95
CA ASN A 37 4.26 15.11 9.37
C ASN A 37 3.85 14.18 10.50
N PHE A 38 3.10 14.70 11.47
CA PHE A 38 2.48 13.96 12.53
C PHE A 38 0.97 14.16 12.51
N LEU A 39 0.25 13.05 12.42
CA LEU A 39 -1.19 12.99 12.45
C LEU A 39 -1.63 12.08 13.59
N VAL A 40 -2.83 12.28 14.07
CA VAL A 40 -3.49 11.40 15.05
C VAL A 40 -4.81 10.92 14.46
N ASN A 41 -5.02 9.62 14.49
CA ASN A 41 -6.24 8.98 14.04
C ASN A 41 -6.98 8.35 15.23
N CYS A 42 -8.29 8.54 15.26
CA CYS A 42 -9.20 7.87 16.18
C CYS A 42 -10.49 7.47 15.41
N PRO A 43 -11.47 6.79 16.01
CA PRO A 43 -12.70 6.37 15.32
C PRO A 43 -13.46 7.49 14.61
N PHE A 44 -13.28 8.74 15.04
CA PHE A 44 -13.95 9.92 14.43
C PHE A 44 -13.17 10.57 13.29
N GLY A 45 -11.97 10.08 12.98
CA GLY A 45 -11.18 10.54 11.84
C GLY A 45 -9.71 10.80 12.14
N THR A 46 -9.05 11.36 11.15
CA THR A 46 -7.61 11.70 11.18
C THR A 46 -7.43 13.20 11.30
N MET A 47 -6.58 13.63 12.21
CA MET A 47 -6.22 15.03 12.42
C MET A 47 -4.73 15.25 12.21
N PHE A 48 -4.39 16.25 11.39
CA PHE A 48 -3.03 16.77 11.30
C PHE A 48 -2.70 17.58 12.55
N VAL A 49 -1.59 17.28 13.21
CA VAL A 49 -1.19 17.97 14.44
C VAL A 49 -0.02 18.92 14.20
N LYS A 50 1.06 18.43 13.58
CA LYS A 50 2.23 19.25 13.27
C LYS A 50 3.08 18.69 12.14
N SER A 51 3.92 19.56 11.58
CA SER A 51 5.00 19.19 10.68
C SER A 51 6.33 19.69 11.26
N ILE A 52 7.38 18.88 11.15
CA ILE A 52 8.72 19.21 11.61
C ILE A 52 9.62 19.31 10.38
N ASP A 53 10.37 20.42 10.26
CA ASP A 53 11.43 20.55 9.26
C ASP A 53 12.66 19.73 9.73
N ALA A 54 12.89 18.62 9.05
CA ALA A 54 13.99 17.69 9.32
C ALA A 54 15.20 17.94 8.40
N SER A 55 15.25 19.07 7.69
CA SER A 55 16.32 19.38 6.74
C SER A 55 17.67 19.62 7.42
N SER A 56 17.65 20.02 8.70
CA SER A 56 18.85 20.38 9.47
C SER A 56 19.52 19.21 10.17
N PHE A 57 18.96 18.00 10.13
CA PHE A 57 19.52 16.83 10.78
C PHE A 57 19.37 15.54 9.94
N MET A 58 20.30 14.61 10.18
CA MET A 58 20.20 13.28 9.59
C MET A 58 19.08 12.47 10.28
N LYS A 59 18.28 11.79 9.49
CA LYS A 59 17.24 10.86 9.98
C LYS A 59 17.89 9.55 10.47
N THR A 60 18.65 9.61 11.56
CA THR A 60 19.15 8.41 12.23
C THR A 60 18.02 7.71 12.97
N ARG A 61 18.21 6.44 13.34
CA ARG A 61 17.24 5.69 14.16
C ARG A 61 17.00 6.35 15.51
N GLU A 62 18.05 6.90 16.14
CA GLU A 62 17.99 7.56 17.44
C GLU A 62 17.16 8.84 17.35
N LYS A 63 17.42 9.67 16.32
CA LYS A 63 16.65 10.90 16.12
C LYS A 63 15.20 10.65 15.74
N THR A 64 14.96 9.62 14.92
CA THR A 64 13.59 9.18 14.56
C THR A 64 12.85 8.68 15.81
N PHE A 65 13.51 7.87 16.66
CA PHE A 65 12.96 7.41 17.93
C PHE A 65 12.63 8.59 18.85
N GLU A 66 13.56 9.53 19.05
CA GLU A 66 13.35 10.73 19.89
C GLU A 66 12.11 11.52 19.45
N LEU A 67 11.95 11.72 18.14
CA LEU A 67 10.80 12.44 17.59
C LEU A 67 9.47 11.72 17.82
N LEU A 68 9.45 10.40 17.59
CA LEU A 68 8.25 9.58 17.82
C LEU A 68 7.90 9.53 19.31
N ASP A 69 8.89 9.32 20.15
CA ASP A 69 8.74 9.22 21.60
C ASP A 69 8.22 10.52 22.22
N THR A 70 8.84 11.65 21.85
CA THR A 70 8.38 13.00 22.28
C THR A 70 6.94 13.26 21.82
N PHE A 71 6.56 12.77 20.64
CA PHE A 71 5.21 12.96 20.15
C PHE A 71 4.20 12.08 20.90
N VAL A 72 4.56 10.85 21.27
CA VAL A 72 3.75 10.00 22.15
C VAL A 72 3.51 10.68 23.50
N GLU A 73 4.55 11.28 24.11
CA GLU A 73 4.41 12.06 25.34
C GLU A 73 3.47 13.25 25.19
N GLN A 74 3.57 13.98 24.08
CA GLN A 74 2.71 15.14 23.78
C GLN A 74 1.24 14.75 23.66
N ILE A 75 0.92 13.58 23.08
CA ILE A 75 -0.45 13.08 22.94
C ILE A 75 -0.96 12.46 24.26
N GLY A 76 -0.04 12.00 25.09
CA GLY A 76 -0.29 11.24 26.31
C GLY A 76 -0.23 9.74 26.07
N GLU A 77 0.76 9.09 26.66
CA GLU A 77 1.05 7.66 26.44
C GLU A 77 -0.17 6.76 26.64
N ALA A 78 -0.97 7.02 27.68
CA ALA A 78 -2.17 6.23 27.99
C ALA A 78 -3.24 6.27 26.88
N ASN A 79 -3.17 7.26 25.97
CA ASN A 79 -4.12 7.40 24.87
C ASN A 79 -3.62 6.70 23.59
N VAL A 80 -2.32 6.37 23.49
CA VAL A 80 -1.70 5.90 22.25
C VAL A 80 -1.66 4.38 22.23
N VAL A 81 -2.40 3.78 21.31
CA VAL A 81 -2.46 2.33 21.08
C VAL A 81 -1.40 1.89 20.07
N GLN A 82 -1.13 2.76 19.09
CA GLN A 82 -0.29 2.43 17.94
C GLN A 82 0.46 3.65 17.41
N VAL A 83 1.69 3.41 16.94
CA VAL A 83 2.44 4.35 16.11
C VAL A 83 2.66 3.72 14.74
N VAL A 84 2.22 4.40 13.69
CA VAL A 84 2.35 3.99 12.28
C VAL A 84 3.36 4.88 11.59
N SER A 85 4.33 4.31 10.89
CA SER A 85 5.29 5.08 10.11
C SER A 85 5.75 4.33 8.85
N ASP A 86 6.57 4.97 8.03
CA ASP A 86 7.23 4.31 6.93
C ASP A 86 8.05 3.10 7.36
N ASN A 87 8.32 2.20 6.41
CA ASN A 87 9.10 0.97 6.64
C ASN A 87 10.59 1.14 6.29
N GLY A 88 11.13 2.35 6.31
CA GLY A 88 12.57 2.58 6.17
C GLY A 88 13.34 1.99 7.35
N SER A 89 14.59 1.56 7.14
CA SER A 89 15.40 0.87 8.17
C SER A 89 15.53 1.67 9.47
N ASN A 90 15.66 2.98 9.39
CA ASN A 90 15.70 3.89 10.53
C ASN A 90 14.35 3.91 11.29
N TYR A 91 13.22 3.87 10.60
CA TYR A 91 11.89 3.82 11.23
C TYR A 91 11.62 2.46 11.89
N VAL A 92 12.01 1.35 11.23
CA VAL A 92 11.90 0.00 11.80
C VAL A 92 12.68 -0.11 13.11
N LEU A 93 13.93 0.40 13.12
CA LEU A 93 14.76 0.37 14.32
C LEU A 93 14.24 1.33 15.40
N ALA A 94 13.78 2.51 15.04
CA ALA A 94 13.16 3.46 15.94
C ALA A 94 11.86 2.89 16.55
N GLY A 95 11.05 2.20 15.74
CA GLY A 95 9.85 1.50 16.20
C GLY A 95 10.13 0.43 17.24
N LYS A 96 11.17 -0.40 17.04
CA LYS A 96 11.61 -1.38 18.03
C LYS A 96 12.05 -0.74 19.34
N LEU A 97 12.79 0.38 19.28
CA LEU A 97 13.18 1.14 20.49
C LEU A 97 11.96 1.72 21.20
N LEU A 98 10.97 2.19 20.43
CA LEU A 98 9.73 2.73 20.99
C LEU A 98 8.92 1.64 21.71
N GLU A 99 8.75 0.47 21.10
CA GLU A 99 8.06 -0.67 21.70
C GLU A 99 8.79 -1.21 22.95
N ALA A 100 10.12 -1.13 22.98
CA ALA A 100 10.91 -1.52 24.16
C ALA A 100 10.75 -0.52 25.33
N LYS A 101 10.68 0.79 25.02
CA LYS A 101 10.48 1.84 26.04
C LYS A 101 9.03 1.88 26.53
N ARG A 102 8.06 1.62 25.62
CA ARG A 102 6.62 1.76 25.87
C ARG A 102 5.91 0.44 25.61
N PRO A 103 5.82 -0.46 26.59
CA PRO A 103 5.32 -1.83 26.41
C PRO A 103 3.83 -1.88 26.05
N ASN A 104 3.05 -0.85 26.30
CA ASN A 104 1.59 -0.83 26.10
C ASN A 104 1.16 -0.24 24.75
N LEU A 105 2.08 -0.05 23.81
CA LEU A 105 1.76 0.38 22.45
C LEU A 105 2.43 -0.52 21.39
N TYR A 106 1.91 -0.47 20.18
CA TYR A 106 2.50 -1.14 19.02
C TYR A 106 3.11 -0.12 18.06
N TRP A 107 4.23 -0.50 17.45
CA TRP A 107 4.70 0.13 16.23
C TRP A 107 4.37 -0.76 15.03
N THR A 108 3.81 -0.18 13.96
CA THR A 108 3.53 -0.89 12.70
C THR A 108 3.97 -0.07 11.50
N PRO A 109 4.47 -0.70 10.45
CA PRO A 109 4.72 0.00 9.20
C PRO A 109 3.40 0.37 8.50
N TYR A 110 3.44 1.42 7.68
CA TYR A 110 2.30 1.84 6.89
C TYR A 110 1.95 0.77 5.83
N ALA A 111 0.76 0.21 5.93
CA ALA A 111 0.35 -0.94 5.13
C ALA A 111 0.39 -0.68 3.61
N ALA A 112 -0.03 0.51 3.16
CA ALA A 112 0.03 0.84 1.73
C ALA A 112 1.48 0.85 1.22
N HIS A 113 2.44 1.35 2.02
CA HIS A 113 3.85 1.31 1.67
C HIS A 113 4.37 -0.14 1.57
N CYS A 114 3.96 -1.01 2.48
CA CYS A 114 4.32 -2.43 2.43
C CYS A 114 3.80 -3.13 1.16
N ILE A 115 2.56 -2.86 0.76
CA ILE A 115 2.01 -3.39 -0.50
C ILE A 115 2.74 -2.81 -1.73
N ASP A 116 3.11 -1.52 -1.70
CA ASP A 116 3.88 -0.92 -2.79
C ASP A 116 5.28 -1.55 -2.92
N LEU A 117 5.91 -1.93 -1.80
CA LEU A 117 7.17 -2.69 -1.80
C LEU A 117 7.02 -4.11 -2.38
N ILE A 118 5.89 -4.80 -2.13
CA ILE A 118 5.58 -6.08 -2.78
C ILE A 118 5.50 -5.89 -4.30
N LEU A 119 4.78 -4.87 -4.75
CA LEU A 119 4.66 -4.54 -6.17
C LEU A 119 6.02 -4.17 -6.79
N GLU A 120 6.88 -3.48 -6.03
CA GLU A 120 8.24 -3.13 -6.44
C GLU A 120 9.08 -4.38 -6.65
N ASP A 121 9.09 -5.31 -5.71
CA ASP A 121 9.88 -6.54 -5.81
C ASP A 121 9.40 -7.44 -6.96
N ILE A 122 8.08 -7.55 -7.17
CA ILE A 122 7.51 -8.20 -8.35
C ILE A 122 7.99 -7.49 -9.63
N GLY A 123 8.03 -6.16 -9.63
CA GLY A 123 8.54 -5.36 -10.74
C GLY A 123 10.00 -5.59 -11.10
N LYS A 124 10.84 -6.02 -10.14
CA LYS A 124 12.26 -6.36 -10.33
C LYS A 124 12.49 -7.71 -11.02
N ILE A 125 11.48 -8.56 -11.13
CA ILE A 125 11.60 -9.83 -11.87
C ILE A 125 12.02 -9.52 -13.31
N PRO A 126 13.12 -10.10 -13.84
CA PRO A 126 13.75 -9.66 -15.10
C PRO A 126 12.79 -9.53 -16.29
N ARG A 127 11.86 -10.50 -16.44
CA ARG A 127 10.84 -10.48 -17.50
C ARG A 127 9.88 -9.30 -17.33
N ILE A 128 9.50 -8.98 -16.10
CA ILE A 128 8.59 -7.88 -15.77
C ILE A 128 9.32 -6.56 -15.96
N ALA A 129 10.51 -6.40 -15.38
CA ALA A 129 11.34 -5.19 -15.48
C ALA A 129 11.56 -4.79 -16.95
N LYS A 130 11.98 -5.73 -17.80
CA LYS A 130 12.15 -5.48 -19.23
C LYS A 130 10.87 -5.03 -19.94
N THR A 131 9.71 -5.55 -19.50
CA THR A 131 8.42 -5.13 -20.07
C THR A 131 8.01 -3.75 -19.59
N LEU A 132 8.28 -3.40 -18.32
CA LEU A 132 8.08 -2.06 -17.78
C LEU A 132 8.93 -1.01 -18.51
N GLU A 133 10.21 -1.32 -18.77
CA GLU A 133 11.08 -0.44 -19.56
C GLU A 133 10.52 -0.18 -20.96
N ARG A 134 10.05 -1.22 -21.65
CA ARG A 134 9.41 -1.10 -22.96
C ARG A 134 8.14 -0.25 -22.92
N VAL A 135 7.34 -0.41 -21.88
CA VAL A 135 6.13 0.40 -21.64
C VAL A 135 6.48 1.88 -21.47
N ILE A 136 7.54 2.18 -20.69
CA ILE A 136 8.04 3.54 -20.49
C ILE A 136 8.57 4.13 -21.79
N GLN A 137 9.35 3.35 -22.56
CA GLN A 137 9.86 3.77 -23.87
C GLN A 137 8.73 4.06 -24.87
N LEU A 138 7.73 3.18 -24.94
CA LEU A 138 6.55 3.36 -25.78
C LEU A 138 5.78 4.63 -25.45
N THR A 139 5.42 4.81 -24.17
CA THR A 139 4.66 6.00 -23.74
C THR A 139 5.50 7.27 -23.88
N GLY A 140 6.77 7.20 -23.52
CA GLY A 140 7.70 8.33 -23.70
C GLY A 140 7.83 8.73 -25.17
N TYR A 141 7.95 7.76 -26.08
CA TYR A 141 8.02 8.04 -27.51
C TYR A 141 6.76 8.75 -28.02
N ILE A 142 5.58 8.22 -27.70
CA ILE A 142 4.30 8.81 -28.15
C ILE A 142 4.15 10.25 -27.63
N TYR A 143 4.41 10.49 -26.35
CA TYR A 143 4.17 11.80 -25.73
C TYR A 143 5.25 12.85 -26.02
N ASN A 144 6.44 12.43 -26.43
CA ASN A 144 7.51 13.36 -26.83
C ASN A 144 7.37 13.83 -28.28
N HIS A 145 6.49 13.23 -29.09
CA HIS A 145 6.29 13.57 -30.49
C HIS A 145 4.83 14.00 -30.71
N GLY A 146 4.58 15.31 -30.80
CA GLY A 146 3.23 15.87 -30.91
C GLY A 146 2.39 15.27 -32.05
N GLY A 147 3.00 15.01 -33.22
CA GLY A 147 2.29 14.37 -34.32
C GLY A 147 1.96 12.89 -34.06
N VAL A 148 2.84 12.12 -33.40
CA VAL A 148 2.56 10.74 -32.98
C VAL A 148 1.46 10.71 -31.91
N LEU A 149 1.47 11.69 -30.99
CA LEU A 149 0.43 11.83 -29.99
C LEU A 149 -0.94 12.12 -30.60
N ASN A 150 -1.00 13.02 -31.59
CA ASN A 150 -2.25 13.32 -32.30
C ASN A 150 -2.77 12.08 -33.03
N MET A 151 -1.91 11.38 -33.76
CA MET A 151 -2.26 10.12 -34.42
C MET A 151 -2.77 9.08 -33.40
N MET A 152 -2.10 8.93 -32.25
CA MET A 152 -2.57 8.04 -31.18
C MET A 152 -3.97 8.42 -30.68
N ARG A 153 -4.24 9.71 -30.51
CA ARG A 153 -5.56 10.21 -30.07
C ARG A 153 -6.66 9.89 -31.09
N GLU A 154 -6.38 10.00 -32.37
CA GLU A 154 -7.33 9.64 -33.43
C GLU A 154 -7.68 8.14 -33.37
N TYR A 155 -6.67 7.26 -33.32
CA TYR A 155 -6.87 5.82 -33.24
C TYR A 155 -7.51 5.38 -31.93
N THR A 156 -7.23 6.04 -30.81
CA THR A 156 -7.78 5.71 -29.49
C THR A 156 -9.12 6.40 -29.19
N LYS A 157 -9.67 7.18 -30.14
CA LYS A 157 -10.88 8.01 -29.95
C LYS A 157 -10.73 8.95 -28.75
N GLN A 158 -9.64 9.73 -28.75
CA GLN A 158 -9.26 10.69 -27.72
C GLN A 158 -9.03 10.11 -26.32
N ARG A 159 -8.77 8.80 -26.23
CA ARG A 159 -8.43 8.18 -24.93
C ARG A 159 -6.93 8.24 -24.71
N GLU A 160 -6.54 8.96 -23.66
CA GLU A 160 -5.14 9.12 -23.25
C GLU A 160 -4.58 7.85 -22.63
N LEU A 161 -3.28 7.62 -22.83
CA LEU A 161 -2.55 6.60 -22.09
C LEU A 161 -2.08 7.19 -20.75
N VAL A 162 -2.17 6.39 -19.70
CA VAL A 162 -1.61 6.77 -18.40
C VAL A 162 -0.08 6.72 -18.52
N ARG A 163 0.59 7.81 -18.10
CA ARG A 163 2.06 7.86 -18.07
C ARG A 163 2.60 7.41 -16.73
N ALA A 164 3.55 6.46 -16.75
CA ALA A 164 4.25 6.04 -15.55
C ALA A 164 5.03 7.21 -14.93
N ARG A 165 4.89 7.39 -13.63
CA ARG A 165 5.80 8.21 -12.83
C ARG A 165 6.83 7.28 -12.20
N LYS A 166 8.12 7.68 -12.20
CA LYS A 166 9.23 6.85 -11.70
C LYS A 166 9.13 6.42 -10.23
N THR A 167 8.23 7.02 -9.45
CA THR A 167 8.24 6.97 -7.98
C THR A 167 7.21 6.04 -7.33
N ARG A 168 6.28 5.43 -8.09
CA ARG A 168 5.27 4.52 -7.50
C ARG A 168 4.91 3.41 -8.47
N PHE A 169 5.08 2.15 -8.07
CA PHE A 169 4.77 0.97 -8.89
C PHE A 169 3.30 0.86 -9.28
N CYS A 170 2.39 1.37 -8.44
CA CYS A 170 0.97 1.47 -8.79
C CYS A 170 0.74 2.25 -10.10
N THR A 171 1.51 3.32 -10.37
CA THR A 171 1.39 4.07 -11.62
C THR A 171 1.86 3.27 -12.83
N SER A 172 2.89 2.43 -12.67
CA SER A 172 3.36 1.52 -13.72
C SER A 172 2.29 0.49 -14.11
N TYR A 173 1.60 -0.09 -13.12
CA TYR A 173 0.45 -0.96 -13.37
C TYR A 173 -0.66 -0.25 -14.15
N LEU A 174 -1.01 0.98 -13.76
CA LEU A 174 -2.04 1.75 -14.46
C LEU A 174 -1.65 2.07 -15.91
N THR A 175 -0.37 2.34 -16.16
CA THR A 175 0.18 2.53 -17.51
C THR A 175 0.01 1.26 -18.34
N ILE A 176 0.44 0.11 -17.81
CA ILE A 176 0.30 -1.19 -18.45
C ILE A 176 -1.17 -1.47 -18.77
N LYS A 177 -2.06 -1.24 -17.81
CA LYS A 177 -3.51 -1.43 -17.97
C LYS A 177 -4.09 -0.55 -19.06
N SER A 178 -3.65 0.73 -19.14
CA SER A 178 -4.12 1.64 -20.19
C SER A 178 -3.64 1.23 -21.58
N ILE A 179 -2.36 0.83 -21.71
CA ILE A 179 -1.79 0.31 -22.96
C ILE A 179 -2.52 -0.96 -23.42
N TYR A 180 -2.76 -1.90 -22.49
CA TYR A 180 -3.46 -3.13 -22.80
C TYR A 180 -4.87 -2.88 -23.33
N LYS A 181 -5.60 -1.95 -22.72
CA LYS A 181 -6.92 -1.54 -23.20
C LYS A 181 -6.91 -0.96 -24.62
N GLN A 182 -5.79 -0.33 -25.01
CA GLN A 182 -5.61 0.27 -26.34
C GLN A 182 -4.80 -0.63 -27.30
N LYS A 183 -4.57 -1.91 -26.96
CA LYS A 183 -3.77 -2.84 -27.75
C LYS A 183 -4.12 -2.84 -29.24
N HIS A 184 -5.39 -2.97 -29.58
CA HIS A 184 -5.84 -3.01 -30.98
C HIS A 184 -5.59 -1.69 -31.68
N ASN A 185 -5.92 -0.59 -31.05
CA ASN A 185 -5.78 0.75 -31.62
C ASN A 185 -4.31 1.12 -31.83
N LEU A 186 -3.44 0.80 -30.86
CA LEU A 186 -2.00 1.04 -30.98
C LEU A 186 -1.39 0.19 -32.10
N ARG A 187 -1.78 -1.09 -32.21
CA ARG A 187 -1.31 -1.95 -33.31
C ARG A 187 -1.77 -1.40 -34.65
N ALA A 188 -3.05 -1.04 -34.78
CA ALA A 188 -3.60 -0.47 -36.02
C ALA A 188 -2.86 0.81 -36.40
N MET A 189 -2.63 1.73 -35.46
CA MET A 189 -1.88 2.96 -35.70
C MET A 189 -0.48 2.69 -36.23
N PHE A 190 0.32 1.86 -35.56
CA PHE A 190 1.71 1.61 -35.92
C PHE A 190 1.88 0.72 -37.18
N THR A 191 0.79 0.17 -37.74
CA THR A 191 0.78 -0.57 -39.02
C THR A 191 0.03 0.16 -40.13
N SER A 192 -0.48 1.37 -39.89
CA SER A 192 -1.22 2.15 -40.86
C SER A 192 -0.32 2.75 -41.95
N GLU A 193 -0.90 3.05 -43.12
CA GLU A 193 -0.20 3.79 -44.17
C GLU A 193 0.24 5.18 -43.70
N GLU A 194 -0.59 5.83 -42.90
CA GLU A 194 -0.29 7.13 -42.32
C GLU A 194 0.99 7.09 -41.49
N TRP A 195 1.13 6.08 -40.61
CA TRP A 195 2.35 5.86 -39.83
C TRP A 195 3.54 5.60 -40.75
N VAL A 196 3.43 4.68 -41.71
CA VAL A 196 4.52 4.29 -42.60
C VAL A 196 5.04 5.46 -43.45
N ARG A 197 4.15 6.36 -43.89
CA ARG A 197 4.50 7.58 -44.66
C ARG A 197 5.04 8.71 -43.78
N SER A 198 4.86 8.61 -42.46
CA SER A 198 5.28 9.67 -41.52
C SER A 198 6.81 9.75 -41.45
N ARG A 199 7.30 10.96 -41.14
CA ARG A 199 8.73 11.18 -40.88
C ARG A 199 9.24 10.39 -39.67
N TRP A 200 8.38 10.12 -38.69
CA TRP A 200 8.71 9.43 -37.44
C TRP A 200 8.99 7.94 -37.66
N ALA A 201 8.36 7.28 -38.61
CA ALA A 201 8.57 5.86 -38.90
C ALA A 201 10.03 5.49 -39.24
N LYS A 202 10.81 6.49 -39.69
CA LYS A 202 12.24 6.31 -40.07
C LYS A 202 13.18 6.36 -38.86
N GLU A 203 12.74 6.85 -37.71
CA GLU A 203 13.57 6.99 -36.51
C GLU A 203 13.92 5.63 -35.90
N ALA A 204 15.14 5.48 -35.38
CA ALA A 204 15.59 4.24 -34.73
C ALA A 204 14.75 3.88 -33.52
N ASN A 205 14.32 4.87 -32.72
CA ASN A 205 13.46 4.63 -31.58
C ASN A 205 12.05 4.19 -31.99
N ALA A 206 11.51 4.73 -33.08
CA ALA A 206 10.24 4.31 -33.64
C ALA A 206 10.24 2.84 -34.05
N LYS A 207 11.28 2.38 -34.72
CA LYS A 207 11.41 0.97 -35.10
C LYS A 207 11.35 0.05 -33.88
N ARG A 208 12.03 0.38 -32.77
CA ARG A 208 11.98 -0.37 -31.51
C ARG A 208 10.58 -0.40 -30.88
N VAL A 209 9.87 0.73 -30.96
CA VAL A 209 8.50 0.85 -30.46
C VAL A 209 7.55 -0.01 -31.28
N VAL A 210 7.65 0.04 -32.63
CA VAL A 210 6.85 -0.80 -33.54
C VAL A 210 7.13 -2.28 -33.28
N GLU A 211 8.40 -2.69 -33.21
CA GLU A 211 8.78 -4.06 -32.90
C GLU A 211 8.16 -4.51 -31.56
N THR A 212 8.21 -3.67 -30.54
CA THR A 212 7.62 -3.96 -29.24
C THR A 212 6.11 -4.17 -29.32
N ILE A 213 5.39 -3.29 -30.02
CA ILE A 213 3.92 -3.37 -30.17
C ILE A 213 3.49 -4.59 -31.00
N LEU A 214 4.29 -4.99 -31.98
CA LEU A 214 3.98 -6.16 -32.80
C LEU A 214 4.40 -7.48 -32.15
N MET A 215 5.25 -7.45 -31.13
CA MET A 215 5.80 -8.63 -30.46
C MET A 215 4.74 -9.36 -29.61
N PRO A 216 4.38 -10.64 -29.91
CA PRO A 216 3.39 -11.38 -29.12
C PRO A 216 3.80 -11.58 -27.66
N SER A 217 5.09 -11.84 -27.39
CA SER A 217 5.62 -12.07 -26.04
C SER A 217 5.49 -10.84 -25.14
N PHE A 218 5.54 -9.63 -25.69
CA PHE A 218 5.29 -8.38 -24.96
C PHE A 218 3.86 -8.37 -24.40
N TRP A 219 2.87 -8.65 -25.22
CA TRP A 219 1.47 -8.68 -24.80
C TRP A 219 1.15 -9.82 -23.83
N ASN A 220 1.76 -10.98 -24.02
CA ASN A 220 1.62 -12.12 -23.10
C ASN A 220 2.17 -11.76 -21.70
N THR A 221 3.31 -11.04 -21.66
CA THR A 221 3.87 -10.58 -20.38
C THR A 221 3.01 -9.47 -19.75
N ILE A 222 2.45 -8.56 -20.55
CA ILE A 222 1.47 -7.57 -20.05
C ILE A 222 0.29 -8.28 -19.38
N VAL A 223 -0.31 -9.30 -20.01
CA VAL A 223 -1.41 -10.06 -19.41
C VAL A 223 -0.99 -10.72 -18.10
N TYR A 224 0.21 -11.31 -18.07
CA TYR A 224 0.77 -11.89 -16.87
C TYR A 224 0.89 -10.86 -15.74
N ILE A 225 1.46 -9.69 -16.02
CA ILE A 225 1.61 -8.59 -15.03
C ILE A 225 0.24 -8.14 -14.51
N LEU A 226 -0.75 -7.98 -15.40
CA LEU A 226 -2.09 -7.57 -15.00
C LEU A 226 -2.78 -8.60 -14.09
N LYS A 227 -2.56 -9.90 -14.34
CA LYS A 227 -3.08 -10.98 -13.51
C LYS A 227 -2.46 -11.02 -12.12
N VAL A 228 -1.17 -10.77 -12.02
CA VAL A 228 -0.41 -10.81 -10.76
C VAL A 228 -0.60 -9.53 -9.94
N MET A 229 -0.36 -8.36 -10.55
CA MET A 229 -0.38 -7.09 -9.83
C MET A 229 -1.79 -6.54 -9.61
N GLY A 230 -2.77 -6.92 -10.43
CA GLY A 230 -4.13 -6.40 -10.36
C GLY A 230 -4.78 -6.58 -8.99
N PRO A 231 -4.81 -7.80 -8.43
CA PRO A 231 -5.32 -8.07 -7.09
C PRO A 231 -4.59 -7.28 -6.01
N LEU A 232 -3.26 -7.18 -6.07
CA LEU A 232 -2.45 -6.43 -5.09
C LEU A 232 -2.69 -4.92 -5.17
N VAL A 233 -2.87 -4.36 -6.37
CA VAL A 233 -3.25 -2.94 -6.55
C VAL A 233 -4.64 -2.68 -5.98
N TRP A 234 -5.55 -3.65 -6.01
CA TRP A 234 -6.84 -3.53 -5.34
C TRP A 234 -6.67 -3.46 -3.81
N VAL A 235 -5.82 -4.32 -3.22
CA VAL A 235 -5.48 -4.25 -1.78
C VAL A 235 -4.86 -2.90 -1.44
N LEU A 236 -3.89 -2.44 -2.24
CA LEU A 236 -3.26 -1.13 -2.05
C LEU A 236 -4.31 0.01 -1.97
N ARG A 237 -5.29 0.00 -2.88
CA ARG A 237 -6.36 1.01 -2.87
C ARG A 237 -7.30 0.88 -1.68
N LEU A 238 -7.49 -0.32 -1.17
CA LEU A 238 -8.29 -0.56 0.03
C LEU A 238 -7.61 0.04 1.26
N VAL A 239 -6.29 -0.19 1.42
CA VAL A 239 -5.53 0.26 2.59
C VAL A 239 -5.12 1.74 2.52
N ASP A 240 -5.07 2.32 1.31
CA ASP A 240 -4.80 3.75 1.07
C ASP A 240 -6.09 4.59 1.13
N ASN A 241 -7.19 4.02 1.57
CA ASN A 241 -8.48 4.72 1.62
C ASN A 241 -8.65 5.42 2.98
N GLU A 242 -8.76 6.75 2.93
CA GLU A 242 -8.94 7.60 4.11
C GLU A 242 -10.29 7.40 4.84
N ARG A 243 -11.28 6.77 4.18
CA ARG A 243 -12.66 6.68 4.72
C ARG A 243 -12.89 5.47 5.63
N LYS A 244 -12.05 4.43 5.56
CA LYS A 244 -12.23 3.20 6.33
C LYS A 244 -10.88 2.75 6.89
N PRO A 245 -10.80 2.49 8.21
CA PRO A 245 -9.58 1.94 8.80
C PRO A 245 -9.27 0.57 8.18
N ALA A 246 -8.06 0.42 7.65
CA ALA A 246 -7.66 -0.76 6.88
C ALA A 246 -7.34 -1.98 7.75
N MET A 247 -7.06 -1.79 9.04
CA MET A 247 -6.52 -2.81 9.94
C MET A 247 -7.37 -4.10 9.97
N GLY A 248 -8.67 -3.98 10.12
CA GLY A 248 -9.58 -5.14 10.16
C GLY A 248 -9.92 -5.76 8.80
N TYR A 249 -9.33 -5.26 7.70
CA TYR A 249 -9.62 -5.73 6.34
C TYR A 249 -8.41 -6.33 5.63
N ILE A 250 -7.19 -6.06 6.11
CA ILE A 250 -5.97 -6.36 5.35
C ILE A 250 -5.71 -7.86 5.21
N TYR A 251 -6.01 -8.66 6.23
CA TYR A 251 -5.87 -10.13 6.19
C TYR A 251 -6.73 -10.71 5.08
N GLU A 252 -8.01 -10.50 5.15
CA GLU A 252 -8.96 -10.98 4.14
C GLU A 252 -8.66 -10.44 2.73
N ALA A 253 -8.23 -9.17 2.64
CA ALA A 253 -7.90 -8.56 1.36
C ALA A 253 -6.69 -9.25 0.70
N MET A 254 -5.68 -9.64 1.48
CA MET A 254 -4.51 -10.35 0.98
C MET A 254 -4.84 -11.78 0.58
N ASP A 255 -5.64 -12.50 1.38
CA ASP A 255 -6.09 -13.84 1.06
C ASP A 255 -6.89 -13.85 -0.24
N ARG A 256 -7.85 -12.95 -0.40
CA ARG A 256 -8.60 -12.78 -1.66
C ARG A 256 -7.70 -12.40 -2.84
N ALA A 257 -6.66 -11.61 -2.61
CA ALA A 257 -5.72 -11.27 -3.67
C ALA A 257 -4.93 -12.51 -4.13
N LYS A 258 -4.47 -13.36 -3.19
CA LYS A 258 -3.81 -14.63 -3.50
C LYS A 258 -4.75 -15.57 -4.24
N GLU A 259 -5.99 -15.76 -3.78
CA GLU A 259 -7.01 -16.56 -4.46
C GLU A 259 -7.29 -16.06 -5.89
N ALA A 260 -7.40 -14.75 -6.08
CA ALA A 260 -7.62 -14.16 -7.40
C ALA A 260 -6.44 -14.44 -8.35
N ILE A 261 -5.21 -14.45 -7.84
CA ILE A 261 -4.02 -14.85 -8.61
C ILE A 261 -4.10 -16.34 -8.97
N ILE A 262 -4.40 -17.23 -8.03
CA ILE A 262 -4.56 -18.67 -8.28
C ILE A 262 -5.56 -18.92 -9.38
N LYS A 263 -6.77 -18.36 -9.25
CA LYS A 263 -7.85 -18.48 -10.25
C LYS A 263 -7.45 -17.92 -11.62
N ALA A 264 -6.71 -16.80 -11.67
CA ALA A 264 -6.27 -16.20 -12.92
C ALA A 264 -5.27 -17.07 -13.71
N PHE A 265 -4.60 -18.00 -13.04
CA PHE A 265 -3.68 -18.96 -13.66
C PHE A 265 -4.22 -20.40 -13.75
N ASN A 266 -5.52 -20.60 -13.48
CA ASN A 266 -6.17 -21.92 -13.48
C ASN A 266 -5.42 -22.90 -12.58
N GLU A 267 -5.05 -22.45 -11.36
CA GLU A 267 -4.36 -23.23 -10.32
C GLU A 267 -2.96 -23.76 -10.72
N ASN A 268 -2.39 -23.29 -11.84
CA ASN A 268 -1.05 -23.68 -12.25
C ASN A 268 0.00 -22.96 -11.39
N GLU A 269 0.45 -23.62 -10.34
CA GLU A 269 1.34 -23.09 -9.30
C GLU A 269 2.70 -22.62 -9.84
N GLU A 270 3.27 -23.27 -10.86
CA GLU A 270 4.55 -22.88 -11.47
C GLU A 270 4.52 -21.43 -11.99
N ARG A 271 3.32 -20.93 -12.32
CA ARG A 271 3.17 -19.60 -12.88
C ARG A 271 3.15 -18.47 -11.84
N TYR A 272 2.85 -18.79 -10.59
CA TYR A 272 2.73 -17.78 -9.53
C TYR A 272 3.53 -18.09 -8.25
N SER A 273 4.17 -19.26 -8.10
CA SER A 273 4.95 -19.64 -6.92
C SER A 273 6.01 -18.59 -6.54
N ASN A 274 6.77 -18.08 -7.51
CA ASN A 274 7.74 -17.00 -7.26
C ASN A 274 7.09 -15.70 -6.76
N ILE A 275 5.87 -15.41 -7.20
CA ILE A 275 5.11 -14.25 -6.76
C ILE A 275 4.66 -14.42 -5.32
N PHE A 276 4.16 -15.61 -4.98
CA PHE A 276 3.73 -15.92 -3.61
C PHE A 276 4.90 -15.87 -2.64
N LYS A 277 6.08 -16.39 -3.03
CA LYS A 277 7.28 -16.26 -2.21
C LYS A 277 7.57 -14.78 -1.86
N ILE A 278 7.51 -13.86 -2.82
CA ILE A 278 7.71 -12.41 -2.59
C ILE A 278 6.62 -11.87 -1.65
N ILE A 279 5.35 -12.24 -1.88
CA ILE A 279 4.23 -11.80 -1.06
C ILE A 279 4.42 -12.28 0.38
N ASP A 280 4.70 -13.58 0.58
CA ASP A 280 4.79 -14.19 1.89
C ASP A 280 5.99 -13.68 2.69
N GLU A 281 7.16 -13.52 2.06
CA GLU A 281 8.33 -12.92 2.70
C GLU A 281 8.06 -11.49 3.19
N ARG A 282 7.34 -10.69 2.40
CA ARG A 282 6.97 -9.32 2.80
C ARG A 282 5.85 -9.29 3.82
N TRP A 283 4.88 -10.18 3.69
CA TRP A 283 3.79 -10.31 4.65
C TRP A 283 4.33 -10.61 6.03
N GLU A 284 5.14 -11.65 6.17
CA GLU A 284 5.71 -12.09 7.44
C GLU A 284 6.51 -10.98 8.13
N CYS A 285 7.35 -10.26 7.39
CA CYS A 285 8.19 -9.22 7.97
C CYS A 285 7.43 -7.94 8.34
N GLN A 286 6.36 -7.59 7.62
CA GLN A 286 5.81 -6.23 7.65
C GLN A 286 4.35 -6.17 8.10
N LEU A 287 3.50 -7.09 7.63
CA LEU A 287 2.05 -7.03 7.79
C LEU A 287 1.50 -8.10 8.73
N HIS A 288 2.25 -9.15 9.00
CA HIS A 288 1.91 -10.14 10.03
C HIS A 288 2.12 -9.52 11.42
N ARG A 289 1.10 -8.83 11.93
CA ARG A 289 1.14 -8.09 13.19
C ARG A 289 -0.06 -8.43 14.06
N PRO A 290 0.12 -8.55 15.41
CA PRO A 290 -0.98 -8.85 16.31
C PRO A 290 -2.18 -7.92 16.17
N LEU A 291 -1.96 -6.61 15.97
CA LEU A 291 -3.04 -5.64 15.76
C LEU A 291 -3.87 -5.93 14.51
N HIS A 292 -3.24 -6.36 13.41
CA HIS A 292 -3.96 -6.70 12.20
C HIS A 292 -4.81 -7.96 12.39
N ALA A 293 -4.27 -8.98 13.06
CA ALA A 293 -4.99 -10.21 13.42
C ALA A 293 -6.16 -9.92 14.37
N ALA A 294 -5.93 -9.14 15.42
CA ALA A 294 -6.97 -8.72 16.36
C ALA A 294 -8.07 -7.91 15.65
N GLY A 295 -7.67 -6.97 14.78
CA GLY A 295 -8.62 -6.19 13.98
C GLY A 295 -9.46 -7.05 13.04
N HIS A 296 -8.87 -8.10 12.46
CA HIS A 296 -9.60 -9.06 11.62
C HIS A 296 -10.58 -9.90 12.43
N PHE A 297 -10.17 -10.42 13.59
CA PHE A 297 -11.01 -11.17 14.52
C PHE A 297 -12.23 -10.35 14.98
N LEU A 298 -12.00 -9.09 15.37
CA LEU A 298 -13.03 -8.19 15.90
C LEU A 298 -13.86 -7.51 14.80
N ASN A 299 -13.63 -7.84 13.52
CA ASN A 299 -14.42 -7.29 12.43
C ASN A 299 -15.70 -8.14 12.21
N PRO A 300 -16.89 -7.67 12.61
CA PRO A 300 -18.12 -8.47 12.52
C PRO A 300 -18.48 -8.82 11.07
N LYS A 301 -18.00 -8.04 10.09
CA LYS A 301 -18.21 -8.32 8.67
C LYS A 301 -17.57 -9.62 8.20
N TYR A 302 -16.51 -10.07 8.85
CA TYR A 302 -15.81 -11.31 8.51
C TYR A 302 -16.08 -12.37 9.56
N PHE A 303 -15.96 -12.04 10.83
CA PHE A 303 -16.04 -12.99 11.95
C PHE A 303 -17.31 -13.87 11.92
N TYR A 304 -18.45 -13.30 11.61
CA TYR A 304 -19.74 -14.02 11.57
C TYR A 304 -20.04 -14.72 10.24
N PHE A 305 -19.19 -14.57 9.24
CA PHE A 305 -19.34 -15.18 7.92
C PHE A 305 -18.30 -16.24 7.60
N ASP A 306 -17.20 -16.32 8.40
CA ASP A 306 -16.14 -17.31 8.25
C ASP A 306 -15.89 -18.00 9.59
N ASP A 307 -16.38 -19.22 9.72
CA ASP A 307 -16.25 -20.04 10.95
C ASP A 307 -14.76 -20.37 11.26
N ASN A 308 -13.86 -20.25 10.29
CA ASN A 308 -12.43 -20.53 10.48
C ASN A 308 -11.71 -19.44 11.28
N ILE A 309 -12.20 -18.20 11.30
CA ILE A 309 -11.53 -17.10 12.02
C ILE A 309 -11.40 -17.40 13.51
N ALA A 310 -12.47 -17.95 14.12
CA ALA A 310 -12.49 -18.28 15.55
C ALA A 310 -11.55 -19.43 15.93
N THR A 311 -11.20 -20.29 14.99
CA THR A 311 -10.35 -21.48 15.17
C THR A 311 -8.93 -21.30 14.64
N ASN A 312 -8.70 -20.25 13.84
CA ASN A 312 -7.37 -19.94 13.29
C ASN A 312 -6.42 -19.52 14.41
N HIS A 313 -5.36 -20.33 14.61
CA HIS A 313 -4.38 -20.12 15.68
C HIS A 313 -3.65 -18.78 15.57
N GLU A 314 -3.28 -18.36 14.37
CA GLU A 314 -2.57 -17.09 14.11
C GLU A 314 -3.42 -15.89 14.52
N ILE A 315 -4.68 -15.88 14.09
CA ILE A 315 -5.62 -14.78 14.35
C ILE A 315 -5.95 -14.69 15.84
N THR A 316 -6.20 -15.83 16.48
CA THR A 316 -6.52 -15.89 17.92
C THR A 316 -5.32 -15.54 18.79
N ALA A 317 -4.11 -16.03 18.44
CA ALA A 317 -2.88 -15.66 19.14
C ALA A 317 -2.60 -14.16 19.04
N GLY A 318 -2.84 -13.53 17.86
CA GLY A 318 -2.72 -12.09 17.69
C GLY A 318 -3.68 -11.30 18.56
N LEU A 319 -4.94 -11.76 18.69
CA LEU A 319 -5.91 -11.13 19.60
C LEU A 319 -5.43 -11.19 21.05
N TYR A 320 -5.01 -12.37 21.53
CA TYR A 320 -4.53 -12.52 22.90
C TYR A 320 -3.28 -11.70 23.18
N ALA A 321 -2.33 -11.64 22.24
CA ALA A 321 -1.17 -10.77 22.34
C ALA A 321 -1.55 -9.29 22.47
N CYS A 322 -2.60 -8.84 21.75
CA CYS A 322 -3.11 -7.50 21.87
C CYS A 322 -3.76 -7.24 23.24
N ILE A 323 -4.55 -8.17 23.76
CA ILE A 323 -5.16 -8.04 25.08
C ILE A 323 -4.07 -7.92 26.15
N GLN A 324 -3.07 -8.81 26.14
CA GLN A 324 -1.97 -8.79 27.12
C GLN A 324 -1.14 -7.49 27.05
N ARG A 325 -0.88 -6.97 25.84
CA ARG A 325 -0.02 -5.81 25.68
C ARG A 325 -0.73 -4.49 25.93
N LEU A 326 -1.97 -4.33 25.44
CA LEU A 326 -2.69 -3.06 25.51
C LEU A 326 -3.48 -2.89 26.82
N VAL A 327 -3.72 -3.95 27.55
CA VAL A 327 -4.51 -3.92 28.80
C VAL A 327 -3.63 -4.36 29.95
N PRO A 328 -2.96 -3.43 30.68
CA PRO A 328 -2.00 -3.79 31.72
C PRO A 328 -2.64 -4.34 33.01
N ILE A 329 -3.97 -4.22 33.17
CA ILE A 329 -4.70 -4.58 34.38
C ILE A 329 -5.32 -5.97 34.20
N ALA A 330 -4.88 -6.96 35.01
CA ALA A 330 -5.32 -8.35 34.90
C ALA A 330 -6.83 -8.54 35.05
N GLU A 331 -7.47 -7.83 35.99
CA GLU A 331 -8.93 -7.92 36.17
C GLU A 331 -9.72 -7.44 34.95
N ILE A 332 -9.14 -6.51 34.15
CA ILE A 332 -9.76 -6.06 32.90
C ILE A 332 -9.53 -7.10 31.81
N GLN A 333 -8.34 -7.73 31.74
CA GLN A 333 -8.08 -8.84 30.82
C GLN A 333 -9.07 -9.98 31.06
N ASP A 334 -9.30 -10.38 32.33
CA ASP A 334 -10.24 -11.45 32.69
C ASP A 334 -11.69 -11.10 32.26
N LYS A 335 -12.11 -9.84 32.41
CA LYS A 335 -13.42 -9.38 31.90
C LYS A 335 -13.52 -9.50 30.39
N ILE A 336 -12.49 -9.04 29.65
CA ILE A 336 -12.44 -9.16 28.20
C ILE A 336 -12.52 -10.63 27.78
N MET A 337 -11.78 -11.51 28.46
CA MET A 337 -11.80 -12.96 28.19
C MET A 337 -13.18 -13.57 28.45
N ALA A 338 -13.90 -13.11 29.46
CA ALA A 338 -15.26 -13.55 29.76
C ALA A 338 -16.29 -13.05 28.72
N GLU A 339 -16.05 -11.92 28.06
CA GLU A 339 -16.92 -11.39 26.99
C GLU A 339 -16.69 -12.05 25.62
N LEU A 340 -15.50 -12.61 25.36
CA LEU A 340 -15.20 -13.25 24.06
C LEU A 340 -16.19 -14.39 23.69
N PRO A 341 -16.63 -15.28 24.61
CA PRO A 341 -17.67 -16.28 24.30
C PRO A 341 -19.00 -15.66 23.92
N ILE A 342 -19.35 -14.49 24.49
CA ILE A 342 -20.58 -13.75 24.17
C ILE A 342 -20.45 -13.20 22.76
N TYR A 343 -19.33 -12.54 22.45
CA TYR A 343 -19.03 -12.04 21.10
C TYR A 343 -19.09 -13.16 20.05
N LYS A 344 -18.47 -14.33 20.34
CA LYS A 344 -18.52 -15.48 19.42
C LYS A 344 -19.91 -16.03 19.14
N LYS A 345 -20.86 -15.86 20.07
CA LYS A 345 -22.24 -16.36 19.95
C LYS A 345 -23.23 -15.32 19.42
N ALA A 346 -22.84 -14.07 19.34
CA ALA A 346 -23.73 -12.98 18.88
C ALA A 346 -23.85 -13.05 17.34
N LYS A 347 -24.64 -14.04 16.86
CA LYS A 347 -25.01 -14.18 15.43
C LYS A 347 -26.27 -13.37 15.13
#